data_08f07e03c723da930aa9c4f9219565cf
#
_entry.id   08f07e03c723da930aa9c4f9219565cf
#
_cell.length_a   1.000
_cell.length_b   1.000
_cell.length_c   1.000
_cell.angle_alpha   90.00
_cell.angle_beta   90.00
_cell.angle_gamma   90.00
#
_symmetry.space_group_name_H-M   'P 1'
#
loop_
_entity.id
_entity.type
_entity.pdbx_description
1 polymer ?
#
loop_
_entity_poly.entity_id
_entity_poly.type
_entity_poly.pdbx_seq_one_letter_code
_entity_poly.pdbx_strand_id
1 'polypeptide(L)'
;MKAIFVSVFNYFWNKMKAMRFKHLFKAKLNWFSTKNEEGSTAKQFSKNHTIAFEGKPVLNVSAAKAFKGDPTLYNPEDMLLSSVVSCHMMSYLYVCEQNGIVVLSYTDSAEATLQVLENGSGRFIEVRLYPKVVIRQKEKIAEALRLHQKANELCFIANSCNFPIVHEPSCEIR
;
A
#
# COMPACT_ATOMS: atom_id res chain seq x y z
N MET A 1 38.31 -13.15 32.75
CA MET A 1 38.26 -12.10 31.71
C MET A 1 37.39 -12.46 30.48
N LYS A 2 37.23 -13.72 30.06
CA LYS A 2 36.39 -14.10 28.88
C LYS A 2 34.87 -13.93 29.04
N ALA A 3 34.32 -14.09 30.27
CA ALA A 3 32.85 -14.03 30.50
C ALA A 3 32.26 -12.61 30.41
N ILE A 4 33.03 -11.57 30.72
CA ILE A 4 32.58 -10.18 30.67
C ILE A 4 32.47 -9.69 29.21
N PHE A 5 33.38 -10.12 28.35
CA PHE A 5 33.37 -9.74 26.93
C PHE A 5 32.17 -10.33 26.16
N VAL A 6 31.75 -11.57 26.46
CA VAL A 6 30.57 -12.21 25.85
C VAL A 6 29.29 -11.53 26.30
N SER A 7 29.18 -11.10 27.55
CA SER A 7 28.00 -10.40 28.09
C SER A 7 27.83 -9.01 27.46
N VAL A 8 28.90 -8.25 27.30
CA VAL A 8 28.87 -6.92 26.66
C VAL A 8 28.56 -7.01 25.17
N PHE A 9 29.15 -8.00 24.47
CA PHE A 9 28.86 -8.23 23.06
C PHE A 9 27.38 -8.64 22.82
N ASN A 10 26.84 -9.52 23.65
CA ASN A 10 25.42 -9.91 23.58
C ASN A 10 24.49 -8.74 23.95
N TYR A 11 24.86 -7.87 24.88
CA TYR A 11 24.10 -6.67 25.20
C TYR A 11 24.08 -5.67 24.03
N PHE A 12 25.22 -5.41 23.40
CA PHE A 12 25.30 -4.55 22.21
C PHE A 12 24.58 -5.18 21.00
N TRP A 13 24.71 -6.49 20.80
CA TRP A 13 24.04 -7.23 19.73
C TRP A 13 22.51 -7.22 19.88
N ASN A 14 22.01 -7.41 21.10
CA ASN A 14 20.58 -7.31 21.40
C ASN A 14 20.07 -5.87 21.31
N LYS A 15 20.88 -4.89 21.67
CA LYS A 15 20.53 -3.46 21.51
C LYS A 15 20.51 -3.03 20.05
N MET A 16 21.40 -3.57 19.20
CA MET A 16 21.35 -3.37 17.75
C MET A 16 20.14 -4.05 17.09
N LYS A 17 19.74 -5.25 17.56
CA LYS A 17 18.48 -5.91 17.11
C LYS A 17 17.22 -5.13 17.48
N ALA A 18 17.25 -4.28 18.47
CA ALA A 18 16.13 -3.48 18.95
C ALA A 18 16.12 -2.04 18.37
N MET A 19 16.92 -1.72 17.38
CA MET A 19 16.86 -0.41 16.71
C MET A 19 15.53 -0.31 15.93
N ARG A 20 14.49 0.19 16.62
CA ARG A 20 13.20 0.55 16.03
C ARG A 20 13.36 1.92 15.37
N PHE A 21 13.50 1.93 14.06
CA PHE A 21 13.45 3.17 13.29
C PHE A 21 12.01 3.67 13.25
N LYS A 22 11.82 4.97 13.47
CA LYS A 22 10.55 5.64 13.26
C LYS A 22 10.71 6.61 12.09
N HIS A 23 9.82 6.53 11.12
CA HIS A 23 9.77 7.45 10.01
C HIS A 23 8.48 8.27 10.11
N LEU A 24 8.59 9.59 9.95
CA LEU A 24 7.46 10.52 9.97
C LEU A 24 7.12 10.92 8.52
N PHE A 25 5.91 10.67 8.12
CA PHE A 25 5.34 11.15 6.86
C PHE A 25 4.37 12.28 7.14
N LYS A 26 4.33 13.30 6.26
CA LYS A 26 3.47 14.48 6.40
C LYS A 26 2.72 14.71 5.10
N ALA A 27 1.45 15.08 5.22
CA ALA A 27 0.62 15.53 4.12
C ALA A 27 -0.13 16.80 4.51
N LYS A 28 -0.44 17.66 3.55
CA LYS A 28 -1.30 18.83 3.73
C LYS A 28 -2.53 18.69 2.84
N LEU A 29 -3.72 18.75 3.46
CA LEU A 29 -4.99 18.75 2.74
C LEU A 29 -5.52 20.18 2.68
N ASN A 30 -6.03 20.60 1.50
CA ASN A 30 -6.74 21.86 1.32
C ASN A 30 -8.08 21.58 0.64
N TRP A 31 -9.15 22.03 1.27
CA TRP A 31 -10.50 22.06 0.73
C TRP A 31 -11.07 23.46 0.91
N PHE A 32 -11.74 23.95 -0.12
CA PHE A 32 -12.38 25.27 -0.10
C PHE A 32 -13.84 25.11 -0.52
N SER A 33 -14.73 25.80 0.21
CA SER A 33 -16.14 25.89 -0.18
C SER A 33 -16.27 26.74 -1.45
N THR A 34 -16.95 26.21 -2.44
CA THR A 34 -17.31 26.96 -3.66
C THR A 34 -18.60 27.78 -3.50
N LYS A 35 -19.13 27.89 -2.28
CA LYS A 35 -20.32 28.70 -1.99
C LYS A 35 -19.99 30.19 -2.04
N ASN A 36 -19.91 30.78 -3.22
CA ASN A 36 -19.75 32.22 -3.39
C ASN A 36 -20.76 32.81 -4.36
N GLU A 37 -21.82 32.11 -4.73
CA GLU A 37 -22.90 32.73 -5.49
C GLU A 37 -24.13 32.90 -4.58
N GLU A 38 -24.44 34.17 -4.25
CA GLU A 38 -25.68 34.55 -3.62
C GLU A 38 -26.84 34.02 -4.47
N GLY A 39 -27.65 33.14 -3.90
CA GLY A 39 -28.79 32.52 -4.56
C GLY A 39 -28.70 31.03 -4.86
N SER A 40 -27.57 30.37 -4.65
CA SER A 40 -27.46 28.92 -4.81
C SER A 40 -28.21 28.18 -3.70
N THR A 41 -29.33 27.49 -4.07
CA THR A 41 -30.10 26.58 -3.21
C THR A 41 -29.40 25.22 -3.04
N ALA A 42 -28.20 25.03 -3.58
CA ALA A 42 -27.48 23.77 -3.56
C ALA A 42 -27.07 23.40 -2.12
N LYS A 43 -27.77 22.42 -1.55
CA LYS A 43 -27.46 21.82 -0.24
C LYS A 43 -26.17 20.97 -0.22
N GLN A 44 -25.50 20.82 -1.35
CA GLN A 44 -24.38 19.90 -1.50
C GLN A 44 -23.06 20.65 -1.69
N PHE A 45 -22.09 20.40 -0.81
CA PHE A 45 -20.72 20.91 -0.97
C PHE A 45 -19.95 20.06 -1.98
N SER A 46 -19.00 20.68 -2.70
CA SER A 46 -18.04 19.95 -3.52
C SER A 46 -17.14 19.07 -2.63
N LYS A 47 -16.86 17.86 -3.10
CA LYS A 47 -15.92 16.93 -2.43
C LYS A 47 -14.51 17.01 -2.99
N ASN A 48 -14.31 17.88 -4.00
CA ASN A 48 -13.01 18.07 -4.63
C ASN A 48 -12.07 18.82 -3.67
N HIS A 49 -10.88 18.26 -3.50
CA HIS A 49 -9.86 18.80 -2.62
C HIS A 49 -8.47 18.44 -3.15
N THR A 50 -7.44 18.99 -2.55
CA THR A 50 -6.06 18.68 -2.92
C THR A 50 -5.30 18.10 -1.73
N ILE A 51 -4.39 17.16 -2.03
CA ILE A 51 -3.43 16.65 -1.06
C ILE A 51 -2.02 16.90 -1.59
N ALA A 52 -1.19 17.54 -0.78
CA ALA A 52 0.19 17.87 -1.11
C ALA A 52 1.17 17.18 -0.17
N PHE A 53 2.23 16.67 -0.74
CA PHE A 53 3.42 16.17 -0.06
C PHE A 53 4.61 17.01 -0.48
N GLU A 54 5.52 17.29 0.44
CA GLU A 54 6.72 18.06 0.14
C GLU A 54 7.55 17.40 -0.98
N GLY A 55 7.92 18.18 -1.99
CA GLY A 55 8.71 17.74 -3.14
C GLY A 55 8.00 16.83 -4.14
N LYS A 56 6.66 16.69 -4.07
CA LYS A 56 5.86 15.84 -4.97
C LYS A 56 4.75 16.61 -5.67
N PRO A 57 4.30 16.14 -6.84
CA PRO A 57 3.10 16.70 -7.48
C PRO A 57 1.89 16.67 -6.56
N VAL A 58 1.06 17.69 -6.64
CA VAL A 58 -0.20 17.78 -5.89
C VAL A 58 -1.19 16.76 -6.44
N LEU A 59 -1.86 16.02 -5.55
CA LEU A 59 -2.95 15.13 -5.90
C LEU A 59 -4.27 15.90 -5.88
N ASN A 60 -5.04 15.81 -6.97
CA ASN A 60 -6.43 16.22 -7.04
C ASN A 60 -7.31 15.05 -6.67
N VAL A 61 -8.16 15.22 -5.69
CA VAL A 61 -8.91 14.13 -5.03
C VAL A 61 -10.38 14.51 -4.90
N SER A 62 -11.26 13.52 -5.01
CA SER A 62 -12.69 13.63 -4.72
C SER A 62 -13.16 12.40 -3.96
N ALA A 63 -14.46 12.24 -3.78
CA ALA A 63 -15.04 10.97 -3.35
C ALA A 63 -15.25 10.04 -4.57
N ALA A 64 -15.42 8.75 -4.34
CA ALA A 64 -15.83 7.82 -5.38
C ALA A 64 -17.20 8.21 -5.98
N LYS A 65 -17.45 7.83 -7.23
CA LYS A 65 -18.71 8.11 -7.94
C LYS A 65 -19.96 7.64 -7.15
N ALA A 66 -19.87 6.48 -6.50
CA ALA A 66 -20.94 5.94 -5.65
C ALA A 66 -21.30 6.87 -4.49
N PHE A 67 -20.35 7.69 -4.04
CA PHE A 67 -20.52 8.68 -2.99
C PHE A 67 -20.66 10.11 -3.54
N LYS A 68 -21.10 10.25 -4.81
CA LYS A 68 -21.33 11.53 -5.49
C LYS A 68 -20.08 12.41 -5.58
N GLY A 69 -18.93 11.81 -5.81
CA GLY A 69 -17.68 12.48 -6.13
C GLY A 69 -17.47 12.64 -7.64
N ASP A 70 -16.38 13.30 -8.00
CA ASP A 70 -15.93 13.43 -9.38
C ASP A 70 -15.16 12.17 -9.80
N PRO A 71 -15.70 11.38 -10.77
CA PRO A 71 -15.08 10.11 -11.17
C PRO A 71 -13.78 10.29 -11.98
N THR A 72 -13.40 11.51 -12.35
CA THR A 72 -12.15 11.81 -13.07
C THR A 72 -10.98 12.04 -12.12
N LEU A 73 -11.24 12.15 -10.82
CA LEU A 73 -10.24 12.38 -9.79
C LEU A 73 -10.05 11.11 -8.95
N TYR A 74 -8.87 10.99 -8.36
CA TYR A 74 -8.63 9.93 -7.38
C TYR A 74 -9.55 10.09 -6.17
N ASN A 75 -9.86 8.97 -5.53
CA ASN A 75 -10.62 8.93 -4.28
C ASN A 75 -9.82 8.22 -3.17
N PRO A 76 -10.22 8.30 -1.90
CA PRO A 76 -9.52 7.63 -0.81
C PRO A 76 -9.37 6.12 -0.98
N GLU A 77 -10.37 5.47 -1.59
CA GLU A 77 -10.39 4.04 -1.84
C GLU A 77 -9.33 3.64 -2.88
N ASP A 78 -9.20 4.40 -3.98
CA ASP A 78 -8.15 4.22 -4.98
C ASP A 78 -6.75 4.39 -4.35
N MET A 79 -6.59 5.39 -3.48
CA MET A 79 -5.32 5.65 -2.81
C MET A 79 -4.93 4.53 -1.84
N LEU A 80 -5.89 3.99 -1.09
CA LEU A 80 -5.63 2.85 -0.21
C LEU A 80 -5.22 1.62 -1.02
N LEU A 81 -5.98 1.26 -2.07
CA LEU A 81 -5.67 0.14 -2.95
C LEU A 81 -4.29 0.32 -3.60
N SER A 82 -4.00 1.50 -4.13
CA SER A 82 -2.69 1.82 -4.73
C SER A 82 -1.54 1.65 -3.75
N SER A 83 -1.72 2.04 -2.48
CA SER A 83 -0.69 1.88 -1.45
C SER A 83 -0.42 0.41 -1.13
N VAL A 84 -1.46 -0.44 -1.08
CA VAL A 84 -1.33 -1.89 -0.86
C VAL A 84 -0.57 -2.54 -2.01
N VAL A 85 -1.00 -2.30 -3.26
CA VAL A 85 -0.37 -2.86 -4.47
C VAL A 85 1.10 -2.47 -4.57
N SER A 86 1.38 -1.17 -4.42
CA SER A 86 2.75 -0.64 -4.52
C SER A 86 3.67 -1.21 -3.41
N CYS A 87 3.19 -1.26 -2.18
CA CYS A 87 3.97 -1.80 -1.06
C CYS A 87 4.24 -3.30 -1.23
N HIS A 88 3.24 -4.08 -1.67
CA HIS A 88 3.42 -5.50 -1.93
C HIS A 88 4.46 -5.76 -3.03
N MET A 89 4.36 -5.05 -4.17
CA MET A 89 5.35 -5.15 -5.25
C MET A 89 6.76 -4.86 -4.75
N MET A 90 6.97 -3.75 -4.02
CA MET A 90 8.30 -3.40 -3.51
C MET A 90 8.86 -4.45 -2.55
N SER A 91 8.01 -4.98 -1.66
CA SER A 91 8.39 -6.06 -0.74
C SER A 91 8.72 -7.35 -1.50
N TYR A 92 7.95 -7.66 -2.56
CA TYR A 92 8.20 -8.83 -3.41
C TYR A 92 9.52 -8.73 -4.17
N LEU A 93 9.81 -7.59 -4.79
CA LEU A 93 11.08 -7.37 -5.47
C LEU A 93 12.25 -7.51 -4.51
N TYR A 94 12.15 -6.96 -3.31
CA TYR A 94 13.16 -7.10 -2.26
C TYR A 94 13.40 -8.58 -1.89
N VAL A 95 12.35 -9.37 -1.61
CA VAL A 95 12.55 -10.78 -1.23
C VAL A 95 13.06 -11.63 -2.41
N CYS A 96 12.68 -11.32 -3.65
CA CYS A 96 13.22 -11.96 -4.84
C CYS A 96 14.73 -11.71 -4.98
N GLU A 97 15.18 -10.48 -4.80
CA GLU A 97 16.60 -10.12 -4.83
C GLU A 97 17.40 -10.90 -3.77
N GLN A 98 16.88 -10.97 -2.53
CA GLN A 98 17.51 -11.72 -1.44
C GLN A 98 17.62 -13.23 -1.72
N ASN A 99 16.77 -13.78 -2.59
CA ASN A 99 16.78 -15.18 -3.00
C ASN A 99 17.40 -15.41 -4.40
N GLY A 100 18.08 -14.40 -4.94
CA GLY A 100 18.77 -14.48 -6.23
C GLY A 100 17.81 -14.71 -7.41
N ILE A 101 16.57 -14.20 -7.34
CA ILE A 101 15.58 -14.25 -8.42
C ILE A 101 15.60 -12.93 -9.16
N VAL A 102 15.88 -12.98 -10.47
CA VAL A 102 15.87 -11.80 -11.35
C VAL A 102 14.46 -11.60 -11.90
N VAL A 103 13.73 -10.64 -11.34
CA VAL A 103 12.42 -10.22 -11.83
C VAL A 103 12.60 -9.28 -13.03
N LEU A 104 11.99 -9.60 -14.15
CA LEU A 104 12.06 -8.83 -15.40
C LEU A 104 10.86 -7.90 -15.55
N SER A 105 9.68 -8.32 -15.07
CA SER A 105 8.48 -7.47 -15.01
C SER A 105 7.56 -7.92 -13.90
N TYR A 106 6.77 -6.99 -13.41
CA TYR A 106 5.69 -7.19 -12.45
C TYR A 106 4.50 -6.33 -12.87
N THR A 107 3.34 -6.94 -12.99
CA THR A 107 2.06 -6.24 -13.19
C THR A 107 1.03 -6.80 -12.22
N ASP A 108 0.04 -6.00 -11.85
CA ASP A 108 -1.02 -6.42 -10.94
C ASP A 108 -2.35 -5.78 -11.35
N SER A 109 -3.43 -6.54 -11.31
CA SER A 109 -4.80 -6.06 -11.56
C SER A 109 -5.61 -6.27 -10.30
N ALA A 110 -5.29 -5.50 -9.27
CA ALA A 110 -5.84 -5.66 -7.93
C ALA A 110 -7.28 -5.16 -7.81
N GLU A 111 -8.03 -5.78 -6.90
CA GLU A 111 -9.40 -5.45 -6.56
C GLU A 111 -9.56 -5.22 -5.06
N ALA A 112 -10.44 -4.31 -4.68
CA ALA A 112 -10.78 -4.05 -3.28
C ALA A 112 -12.31 -4.04 -3.11
N THR A 113 -12.82 -4.75 -2.11
CA THR A 113 -14.25 -4.78 -1.79
C THR A 113 -14.53 -3.92 -0.57
N LEU A 114 -15.34 -2.87 -0.77
CA LEU A 114 -15.86 -2.00 0.28
C LEU A 114 -17.29 -2.41 0.63
N GLN A 115 -17.55 -2.66 1.90
CA GLN A 115 -18.91 -2.86 2.43
C GLN A 115 -19.42 -1.56 3.04
N VAL A 116 -20.61 -1.12 2.64
CA VAL A 116 -21.32 0.00 3.25
C VAL A 116 -22.51 -0.55 4.02
N LEU A 117 -22.71 -0.08 5.25
CA LEU A 117 -23.78 -0.47 6.16
C LEU A 117 -24.98 0.50 6.03
N GLU A 118 -26.16 0.09 6.53
CA GLU A 118 -27.40 0.89 6.46
C GLU A 118 -27.27 2.27 7.16
N ASN A 119 -26.44 2.35 8.20
CA ASN A 119 -26.18 3.61 8.92
C ASN A 119 -25.21 4.54 8.17
N GLY A 120 -24.76 4.17 6.95
CA GLY A 120 -23.82 4.94 6.13
C GLY A 120 -22.35 4.76 6.50
N SER A 121 -22.02 3.98 7.52
CA SER A 121 -20.62 3.58 7.80
C SER A 121 -20.17 2.48 6.84
N GLY A 122 -18.86 2.27 6.73
CA GLY A 122 -18.34 1.21 5.88
C GLY A 122 -16.87 0.90 6.17
N ARG A 123 -16.40 -0.18 5.56
CA ARG A 123 -14.99 -0.60 5.64
C ARG A 123 -14.63 -1.49 4.47
N PHE A 124 -13.37 -1.54 4.14
CA PHE A 124 -12.86 -2.61 3.29
C PHE A 124 -13.00 -3.96 4.01
N ILE A 125 -13.50 -4.94 3.28
CA ILE A 125 -13.66 -6.31 3.77
C ILE A 125 -12.64 -7.27 3.15
N GLU A 126 -12.07 -6.93 1.98
CA GLU A 126 -11.04 -7.71 1.31
C GLU A 126 -10.30 -6.86 0.28
N VAL A 127 -9.01 -7.18 0.07
CA VAL A 127 -8.23 -6.78 -1.11
C VAL A 127 -7.68 -8.05 -1.76
N ARG A 128 -7.82 -8.17 -3.09
CA ARG A 128 -7.22 -9.24 -3.90
C ARG A 128 -6.18 -8.67 -4.83
N LEU A 129 -5.01 -9.28 -4.81
CA LEU A 129 -3.90 -8.98 -5.70
C LEU A 129 -3.74 -10.14 -6.69
N TYR A 130 -3.56 -9.82 -7.98
CA TYR A 130 -3.33 -10.78 -9.06
C TYR A 130 -1.98 -10.51 -9.72
N PRO A 131 -0.86 -10.66 -9.00
CA PRO A 131 0.45 -10.38 -9.54
C PRO A 131 0.79 -11.30 -10.71
N LYS A 132 1.24 -10.70 -11.82
CA LYS A 132 1.85 -11.42 -12.95
C LYS A 132 3.31 -11.06 -13.01
N VAL A 133 4.16 -12.04 -12.81
CA VAL A 133 5.61 -11.84 -12.70
C VAL A 133 6.31 -12.57 -13.82
N VAL A 134 7.28 -11.92 -14.44
CA VAL A 134 8.20 -12.57 -15.39
C VAL A 134 9.58 -12.60 -14.75
N ILE A 135 10.17 -13.79 -14.68
CA ILE A 135 11.50 -14.00 -14.12
C ILE A 135 12.45 -14.61 -15.17
N ARG A 136 13.75 -14.56 -14.89
CA ARG A 136 14.77 -15.13 -15.78
C ARG A 136 15.00 -16.62 -15.56
N GLN A 137 14.90 -17.10 -14.32
CA GLN A 137 15.30 -18.46 -13.94
C GLN A 137 14.09 -19.40 -13.92
N LYS A 138 14.02 -20.35 -14.87
CA LYS A 138 12.92 -21.31 -14.98
C LYS A 138 12.77 -22.19 -13.74
N GLU A 139 13.87 -22.63 -13.16
CA GLU A 139 13.92 -23.50 -12.00
C GLU A 139 13.43 -22.80 -10.71
N LYS A 140 13.30 -21.47 -10.72
CA LYS A 140 12.87 -20.69 -9.58
C LYS A 140 11.38 -20.27 -9.60
N ILE A 141 10.59 -20.71 -10.57
CA ILE A 141 9.15 -20.35 -10.66
C ILE A 141 8.41 -20.69 -9.38
N ALA A 142 8.56 -21.91 -8.86
CA ALA A 142 7.87 -22.33 -7.64
C ALA A 142 8.29 -21.52 -6.40
N GLU A 143 9.55 -21.13 -6.32
CA GLU A 143 10.07 -20.27 -5.26
C GLU A 143 9.51 -18.86 -5.40
N ALA A 144 9.54 -18.29 -6.61
CA ALA A 144 8.99 -16.96 -6.91
C ALA A 144 7.52 -16.84 -6.49
N LEU A 145 6.70 -17.87 -6.76
CA LEU A 145 5.31 -17.90 -6.32
C LEU A 145 5.17 -17.92 -4.79
N ARG A 146 5.98 -18.70 -4.08
CA ARG A 146 5.93 -18.75 -2.61
C ARG A 146 6.38 -17.44 -1.94
N LEU A 147 7.27 -16.69 -2.59
CA LEU A 147 7.79 -15.44 -2.03
C LEU A 147 6.74 -14.34 -1.92
N HIS A 148 5.58 -14.43 -2.58
CA HIS A 148 4.46 -13.48 -2.35
C HIS A 148 3.96 -13.52 -0.91
N GLN A 149 3.91 -14.70 -0.27
CA GLN A 149 3.56 -14.80 1.14
C GLN A 149 4.58 -14.06 2.01
N LYS A 150 5.87 -14.26 1.75
CA LYS A 150 6.93 -13.57 2.49
C LYS A 150 6.91 -12.05 2.25
N ALA A 151 6.61 -11.62 1.03
CA ALA A 151 6.41 -10.21 0.69
C ALA A 151 5.27 -9.59 1.49
N ASN A 152 4.15 -10.31 1.64
CA ASN A 152 3.02 -9.83 2.43
C ASN A 152 3.40 -9.64 3.92
N GLU A 153 4.16 -10.56 4.51
CA GLU A 153 4.65 -10.43 5.89
C GLU A 153 5.53 -9.18 6.09
N LEU A 154 6.25 -8.74 5.06
CA LEU A 154 7.14 -7.59 5.09
C LEU A 154 6.47 -6.29 4.61
N CYS A 155 5.29 -6.37 4.04
CA CYS A 155 4.56 -5.21 3.52
C CYS A 155 4.02 -4.35 4.66
N PHE A 156 4.58 -3.16 4.86
CA PHE A 156 4.18 -2.25 5.93
C PHE A 156 2.71 -1.85 5.84
N ILE A 157 2.21 -1.62 4.63
CA ILE A 157 0.81 -1.25 4.41
C ILE A 157 -0.11 -2.42 4.73
N ALA A 158 0.20 -3.65 4.28
CA ALA A 158 -0.59 -4.84 4.62
C ALA A 158 -0.65 -5.07 6.13
N ASN A 159 0.47 -4.90 6.83
CA ASN A 159 0.55 -5.00 8.30
C ASN A 159 -0.20 -3.89 9.03
N SER A 160 -0.62 -2.83 8.34
CA SER A 160 -1.41 -1.73 8.89
C SER A 160 -2.92 -1.85 8.57
N CYS A 161 -3.31 -2.84 7.76
CA CYS A 161 -4.70 -3.13 7.42
C CYS A 161 -5.32 -4.14 8.39
N ASN A 162 -6.63 -4.02 8.63
CA ASN A 162 -7.40 -4.94 9.48
C ASN A 162 -8.38 -5.83 8.68
N PHE A 163 -8.16 -5.93 7.38
CA PHE A 163 -8.90 -6.78 6.46
C PHE A 163 -7.93 -7.73 5.73
N PRO A 164 -8.39 -8.89 5.22
CA PRO A 164 -7.54 -9.83 4.50
C PRO A 164 -7.04 -9.25 3.17
N ILE A 165 -5.77 -9.53 2.87
CA ILE A 165 -5.15 -9.27 1.58
C ILE A 165 -4.78 -10.63 0.98
N VAL A 166 -5.51 -11.03 -0.06
CA VAL A 166 -5.37 -12.31 -0.74
C VAL A 166 -4.46 -12.13 -1.96
N HIS A 167 -3.61 -13.11 -2.26
CA HIS A 167 -2.70 -13.08 -3.40
C HIS A 167 -2.95 -14.29 -4.29
N GLU A 168 -3.19 -14.06 -5.56
CA GLU A 168 -3.35 -15.07 -6.61
C GLU A 168 -2.28 -14.85 -7.71
N PRO A 169 -1.00 -15.11 -7.39
CA PRO A 169 0.09 -14.78 -8.29
C PRO A 169 0.23 -15.78 -9.43
N SER A 170 0.73 -15.29 -10.57
CA SER A 170 1.25 -16.11 -11.66
C SER A 170 2.70 -15.72 -11.97
N CYS A 171 3.48 -16.69 -12.48
CA CYS A 171 4.88 -16.50 -12.80
C CYS A 171 5.22 -17.16 -14.13
N GLU A 172 5.86 -16.40 -15.00
CA GLU A 172 6.30 -16.82 -16.34
C GLU A 172 7.81 -16.58 -16.49
N ILE A 173 8.40 -17.17 -17.51
CA ILE A 173 9.80 -16.94 -17.92
C ILE A 173 9.86 -16.18 -19.23
N ARG A 174 10.97 -15.48 -19.39
CA ARG A 174 11.33 -14.84 -20.66
C ARG A 174 12.73 -15.26 -21.08
#